data_288bcc5e7e396847eab97e67374a4d17
#
_entry.id   288bcc5e7e396847eab97e67374a4d17
#
_cell.length_a   1.000
_cell.length_b   1.000
_cell.length_c   1.000
_cell.angle_alpha   90.00
_cell.angle_beta   90.00
_cell.angle_gamma   90.00
#
_symmetry.space_group_name_H-M   'P 1'
#
loop_
_entity.id
_entity.type
_entity.pdbx_description
1 polymer ?
#
loop_
_entity_poly.entity_id
_entity_poly.type
_entity_poly.pdbx_seq_one_letter_code
_entity_poly.pdbx_strand_id
1 'polypeptide(L)' 'MNRLNPKKLLLTKWTAVKPVAKQKHFLVSRVIQPEQLTDPIVSVEIEAVFSKATQVIAWRELQDDGVWRQGWV' A
#
# COMPACT_ATOMS: atom_id res chain seq x y z
N MET A 1 10.46 -9.12 6.59
CA MET A 1 9.20 -9.21 5.87
C MET A 1 8.07 -8.60 6.71
N ASN A 2 7.31 -7.70 6.12
CA ASN A 2 6.16 -7.10 6.80
C ASN A 2 5.02 -8.10 6.85
N ARG A 3 4.49 -8.39 8.03
CA ARG A 3 3.34 -9.30 8.19
C ARG A 3 2.06 -8.49 8.09
N LEU A 4 1.23 -8.83 7.10
CA LEU A 4 0.07 -8.03 6.78
C LEU A 4 -1.18 -8.90 6.62
N ASN A 5 -2.32 -8.30 6.95
CA ASN A 5 -3.62 -8.85 6.65
C ASN A 5 -4.28 -7.90 5.64
N PRO A 6 -4.53 -8.33 4.39
CA PRO A 6 -5.08 -7.43 3.37
C PRO A 6 -6.41 -6.80 3.76
N LYS A 7 -7.20 -7.45 4.60
CA LYS A 7 -8.48 -6.90 5.07
C LYS A 7 -8.32 -5.73 6.02
N LYS A 8 -7.13 -5.53 6.58
CA LYS A 8 -6.85 -4.48 7.57
C LYS A 8 -5.90 -3.41 7.04
N LEU A 9 -5.67 -3.38 5.73
CA LEU A 9 -4.72 -2.44 5.14
C LEU A 9 -5.28 -1.03 4.93
N LEU A 10 -6.60 -0.86 4.91
CA LEU A 10 -7.20 0.45 4.66
C LEU A 10 -6.67 1.49 5.64
N LEU A 11 -6.22 2.63 5.08
CA LEU A 11 -5.67 3.78 5.81
C LEU A 11 -4.38 3.49 6.57
N THR A 12 -3.71 2.37 6.30
CA THR A 12 -2.38 2.13 6.86
C THR A 12 -1.35 3.02 6.19
N LYS A 13 -0.35 3.42 6.95
CA LYS A 13 0.69 4.37 6.53
C LYS A 13 1.94 3.62 6.11
N TRP A 14 2.57 4.11 5.05
CA TRP A 14 3.75 3.47 4.46
C TRP A 14 4.79 4.49 4.05
N THR A 15 6.05 4.07 4.07
CA THR A 15 7.18 4.89 3.63
C THR A 15 7.94 4.13 2.56
N ALA A 16 8.16 4.76 1.41
CA ALA A 16 8.96 4.18 0.33
C ALA A 16 10.43 4.18 0.76
N VAL A 17 11.08 3.02 0.69
CA VAL A 17 12.51 2.90 1.04
C VAL A 17 13.37 3.66 0.05
N LYS A 18 12.98 3.65 -1.24
CA LYS A 18 13.66 4.38 -2.31
C LYS A 18 12.68 5.36 -2.94
N PRO A 19 12.47 6.55 -2.32
CA PRO A 19 11.48 7.50 -2.82
C PRO A 19 11.81 8.00 -4.23
N VAL A 20 10.76 8.21 -5.03
CA VAL A 20 10.87 8.76 -6.38
C VAL A 20 10.14 10.11 -6.39
N ALA A 21 10.73 11.13 -6.99
CA ALA A 21 10.13 12.46 -7.13
C ALA A 21 9.68 13.05 -5.78
N LYS A 22 10.46 12.83 -4.72
CA LYS A 22 10.20 13.30 -3.35
C LYS A 22 8.93 12.69 -2.73
N GLN A 23 8.35 11.70 -3.35
CA GLN A 23 7.17 11.02 -2.81
C GLN A 23 7.62 9.88 -1.91
N LYS A 24 7.69 10.16 -0.62
CA LYS A 24 8.20 9.24 0.38
C LYS A 24 7.08 8.57 1.17
N HIS A 25 6.07 9.34 1.58
CA HIS A 25 5.00 8.86 2.45
C HIS A 25 3.75 8.55 1.65
N PHE A 26 3.16 7.39 1.93
CA PHE A 26 1.97 6.89 1.25
C PHE A 26 0.98 6.35 2.27
N LEU A 27 -0.26 6.26 1.87
CA LEU A 27 -1.27 5.54 2.64
C LEU A 27 -2.08 4.65 1.71
N VAL A 28 -2.63 3.57 2.26
CA VAL A 28 -3.57 2.74 1.52
C VAL A 28 -4.92 3.46 1.54
N SER A 29 -5.30 4.03 0.40
CA SER A 29 -6.53 4.80 0.27
C SER A 29 -7.75 3.93 0.03
N ARG A 30 -7.54 2.73 -0.52
CA ARG A 30 -8.62 1.80 -0.80
C ARG A 30 -8.08 0.37 -0.92
N VAL A 31 -8.84 -0.58 -0.40
CA VAL A 31 -8.62 -2.01 -0.65
C VAL A 31 -9.53 -2.41 -1.79
N ILE A 32 -8.94 -2.91 -2.88
CA ILE A 32 -9.72 -3.28 -4.07
C ILE A 32 -10.40 -4.61 -3.81
N GLN A 33 -11.74 -4.59 -3.77
CA GLN A 33 -12.50 -5.81 -3.55
C GLN A 33 -12.56 -6.63 -4.83
N PRO A 34 -12.40 -7.97 -4.75
CA PRO A 34 -12.55 -8.83 -5.92
C PRO A 34 -14.01 -8.84 -6.37
N GLU A 35 -14.24 -9.19 -7.64
CA GLU A 35 -15.57 -9.27 -8.20
C GLU A 35 -16.43 -10.29 -7.46
N GLN A 36 -15.83 -11.39 -7.04
CA GLN A 36 -16.51 -12.42 -6.26
C GLN A 36 -16.00 -12.38 -4.82
N LEU A 37 -16.92 -12.35 -3.86
CA LEU A 37 -16.57 -12.26 -2.44
C LEU A 37 -15.75 -13.46 -1.93
N THR A 38 -15.79 -14.58 -2.66
CA THR A 38 -15.01 -15.77 -2.31
C THR A 38 -13.56 -15.69 -2.75
N ASP A 39 -13.23 -14.74 -3.64
CA ASP A 39 -11.87 -14.59 -4.13
C ASP A 39 -11.04 -13.79 -3.13
N PRO A 40 -9.73 -14.05 -3.05
CA PRO A 40 -8.84 -13.28 -2.17
C PRO A 40 -8.62 -11.86 -2.70
N ILE A 41 -8.33 -10.94 -1.78
CA ILE A 41 -7.91 -9.59 -2.15
C ILE A 41 -6.51 -9.70 -2.75
N VAL A 42 -6.31 -9.06 -3.92
CA VAL A 42 -5.05 -9.08 -4.65
C VAL A 42 -4.40 -7.70 -4.69
N SER A 43 -5.21 -6.65 -4.80
CA SER A 43 -4.71 -5.31 -5.07
C SER A 43 -5.22 -4.29 -4.06
N VAL A 44 -4.43 -3.24 -3.87
CA VAL A 44 -4.80 -2.08 -3.06
C VAL A 44 -4.46 -0.81 -3.85
N GLU A 45 -5.17 0.27 -3.54
CA GLU A 45 -4.82 1.59 -4.05
C GLU A 45 -4.00 2.31 -3.00
N ILE A 46 -2.86 2.86 -3.40
CA ILE A 46 -2.03 3.69 -2.52
C ILE A 46 -2.05 5.13 -3.03
N GLU A 47 -1.98 6.06 -2.08
CA GLU A 47 -1.99 7.48 -2.36
C GLU A 47 -0.73 8.11 -1.79
N ALA A 48 0.00 8.86 -2.63
CA ALA A 48 1.14 9.63 -2.16
C ALA A 48 0.64 10.85 -1.38
N VAL A 49 1.09 10.99 -0.15
CA VAL A 49 0.63 12.09 0.73
C VAL A 49 0.97 13.45 0.14
N PHE A 50 2.16 13.56 -0.44
CA PHE A 50 2.66 14.83 -0.98
C PHE A 50 1.84 15.32 -2.18
N SER A 51 1.64 14.46 -3.18
CA SER A 51 1.04 14.87 -4.45
C SER A 51 -0.45 14.50 -4.58
N LYS A 52 -0.95 13.64 -3.68
CA LYS A 52 -2.28 13.04 -3.77
C LYS A 52 -2.46 12.10 -4.97
N ALA A 53 -1.36 11.78 -5.68
CA ALA A 53 -1.40 10.83 -6.78
C ALA A 53 -1.67 9.42 -6.25
N THR A 54 -2.51 8.67 -6.96
CA THR A 54 -2.88 7.32 -6.58
C THR A 54 -2.39 6.32 -7.61
N GLN A 55 -2.13 5.09 -7.16
CA GLN A 55 -1.84 3.98 -8.05
C GLN A 55 -2.30 2.68 -7.42
N VAL A 56 -2.55 1.69 -8.25
CA VAL A 56 -2.97 0.36 -7.79
C VAL A 56 -1.75 -0.56 -7.83
N ILE A 57 -1.50 -1.23 -6.72
CA ILE A 57 -0.40 -2.20 -6.60
C ILE A 57 -0.94 -3.51 -6.02
N ALA A 58 -0.21 -4.60 -6.22
CA ALA A 58 -0.50 -5.83 -5.50
C ALA A 58 -0.20 -5.59 -4.01
N TRP A 59 -1.13 -5.97 -3.13
CA TRP A 59 -0.92 -5.75 -1.70
C TRP A 59 0.33 -6.45 -1.17
N ARG A 60 0.74 -7.53 -1.86
CA ARG A 60 1.94 -8.29 -1.48
C ARG A 60 3.22 -7.48 -1.63
N GLU A 61 3.23 -6.44 -2.45
CA GLU A 61 4.38 -5.54 -2.55
C GLU A 61 4.68 -4.86 -1.21
N LEU A 62 3.66 -4.60 -0.40
CA LEU A 62 3.82 -4.00 0.92
C LEU A 62 4.51 -4.94 1.91
N GLN A 63 4.57 -6.24 1.62
CA GLN A 63 5.29 -7.20 2.44
C GLN A 63 6.81 -7.11 2.26
N ASP A 64 7.26 -6.51 1.17
CA ASP A 64 8.68 -6.39 0.85
C ASP A 64 9.29 -5.22 1.61
N ASP A 65 10.04 -5.52 2.67
CA ASP A 65 10.67 -4.52 3.51
C ASP A 65 11.87 -3.84 2.86
N GLY A 66 12.33 -4.33 1.71
CA GLY A 66 13.30 -3.64 0.88
C GLY A 66 12.71 -2.54 0.01
N VAL A 67 11.37 -2.50 -0.10
CA VAL A 67 10.64 -1.52 -0.91
C VAL A 67 9.78 -0.61 -0.02
N TRP A 68 9.16 -1.16 1.01
CA TRP A 68 8.22 -0.45 1.87
C TRP A 68 8.53 -0.63 3.35
N ARG A 69 8.37 0.44 4.12
CA ARG A 69 8.42 0.39 5.59
C ARG A 69 7.08 0.81 6.14
N GLN A 70 6.64 0.14 7.20
CA GLN A 70 5.39 0.49 7.88
C GLN A 70 5.52 1.81 8.62
N GLY A 71 4.46 2.59 8.58
CA GLY A 71 4.42 3.89 9.22
C GLY A 71 5.08 4.97 8.37
N TRP A 72 5.01 6.20 8.84
CA TRP A 72 5.70 7.33 8.22
C TRP A 72 6.96 7.61 9.04
N VAL A 73 8.09 7.24 8.47
CA VAL A 73 9.40 7.37 9.13
C VAL A 73 10.33 8.29 8.36
#